data_7b309dd666272305f4858c227ad3736d
#
_entry.id   7b309dd666272305f4858c227ad3736d
#
_cell.length_a   1.000
_cell.length_b   1.000
_cell.length_c   1.000
_cell.angle_alpha   90.00
_cell.angle_beta   90.00
_cell.angle_gamma   90.00
#
_symmetry.space_group_name_H-M   'P 1'
#
loop_
_entity.id
_entity.type
_entity.pdbx_description
1 polymer ?
#
loop_
_entity_poly.entity_id
_entity_poly.type
_entity_poly.pdbx_seq_one_letter_code
_entity_poly.pdbx_strand_id
1 'polypeptide(L)'
;MDFGYFANVSNPGLVKPYDQIIGEVRDLAVTIEDAGWDSIWFTEHHFGHEGFEVCPNAIMMCTDIAARTSRIRLGQAANNVTFWNPLRFVEDIAVLDHMSNGRVEVGIGRGVYGREASNLNKDADLKDQAKNFRLFAETVELMKKAWTQDFISHQGEFFTYSEPGLIWSHPDSPKSETFMNLKTNEIEKISILPKPLQKPHPQLWQVVDSTSSIEWAAKNDINVIMWIPTVKTLKKRFEIYRDARSEKLGREVPLGEGISLVRDMFCAENMEDAQRLGGDGILKYL
;
A
#
# COMPACT_ATOMS: atom_id res chain seq x y z
N MET A 1 2.31 -0.83 -21.60
CA MET A 1 1.79 0.22 -20.67
C MET A 1 0.51 -0.31 -20.09
N ASP A 2 0.40 -0.34 -18.78
CA ASP A 2 -0.75 -0.87 -18.08
C ASP A 2 -1.64 0.29 -17.62
N PHE A 3 -2.94 0.09 -17.64
CA PHE A 3 -3.92 1.08 -17.22
C PHE A 3 -4.59 0.65 -15.92
N GLY A 4 -4.46 1.49 -14.89
CA GLY A 4 -5.12 1.27 -13.61
C GLY A 4 -6.17 2.32 -13.33
N TYR A 5 -7.27 1.93 -12.71
CA TYR A 5 -8.26 2.86 -12.20
C TYR A 5 -7.94 3.21 -10.75
N PHE A 6 -7.78 4.50 -10.47
CA PHE A 6 -7.62 5.01 -9.12
C PHE A 6 -8.98 5.33 -8.53
N ALA A 7 -9.44 4.47 -7.62
CA ALA A 7 -10.74 4.58 -6.98
C ALA A 7 -10.62 5.45 -5.72
N ASN A 8 -10.73 6.76 -5.90
CA ASN A 8 -10.93 7.68 -4.79
C ASN A 8 -12.39 7.57 -4.33
N VAL A 9 -12.63 6.80 -3.28
CA VAL A 9 -13.97 6.57 -2.76
C VAL A 9 -14.45 7.85 -2.07
N SER A 10 -15.23 8.66 -2.79
CA SER A 10 -15.68 9.98 -2.35
C SER A 10 -17.18 10.02 -2.08
N ASN A 11 -17.56 10.78 -1.05
CA ASN A 11 -18.94 11.08 -0.69
C ASN A 11 -19.04 12.52 -0.16
N PRO A 12 -18.80 13.55 -1.00
CA PRO A 12 -18.82 14.95 -0.57
C PRO A 12 -20.11 15.29 0.16
N GLY A 13 -19.97 15.87 1.37
CA GLY A 13 -21.10 16.20 2.22
C GLY A 13 -21.80 14.99 2.85
N LEU A 14 -21.25 13.77 2.70
CA LEU A 14 -21.79 12.51 3.25
C LEU A 14 -23.25 12.24 2.87
N VAL A 15 -23.64 12.61 1.66
CA VAL A 15 -25.04 12.59 1.19
C VAL A 15 -25.54 11.20 0.78
N LYS A 16 -24.63 10.27 0.43
CA LYS A 16 -24.99 8.90 0.05
C LYS A 16 -24.84 7.95 1.24
N PRO A 17 -25.75 6.99 1.42
CA PRO A 17 -25.53 5.84 2.31
C PRO A 17 -24.28 5.07 1.90
N TYR A 18 -23.53 4.54 2.88
CA TYR A 18 -22.23 3.90 2.58
C TYR A 18 -22.40 2.57 1.81
N ASP A 19 -23.50 1.85 2.02
CA ASP A 19 -23.85 0.64 1.26
C ASP A 19 -24.09 0.92 -0.22
N GLN A 20 -24.69 2.08 -0.56
CA GLN A 20 -24.79 2.53 -1.95
C GLN A 20 -23.41 2.77 -2.57
N ILE A 21 -22.49 3.41 -1.83
CA ILE A 21 -21.10 3.63 -2.31
C ILE A 21 -20.41 2.30 -2.58
N ILE A 22 -20.55 1.33 -1.67
CA ILE A 22 -19.99 -0.01 -1.87
C ILE A 22 -20.59 -0.68 -3.12
N GLY A 23 -21.90 -0.52 -3.36
CA GLY A 23 -22.55 -0.99 -4.59
C GLY A 23 -21.92 -0.38 -5.85
N GLU A 24 -21.79 0.96 -5.87
CA GLU A 24 -21.19 1.69 -6.99
C GLU A 24 -19.73 1.25 -7.27
N VAL A 25 -18.94 1.03 -6.22
CA VAL A 25 -17.54 0.55 -6.35
C VAL A 25 -17.48 -0.87 -6.92
N ARG A 26 -18.40 -1.75 -6.52
CA ARG A 26 -18.51 -3.13 -7.03
C ARG A 26 -18.85 -3.14 -8.52
N ASP A 27 -19.85 -2.36 -8.93
CA ASP A 27 -20.26 -2.25 -10.33
C ASP A 27 -19.15 -1.64 -11.19
N LEU A 28 -18.46 -0.63 -10.67
CA LEU A 28 -17.31 -0.02 -11.31
C LEU A 28 -16.19 -1.06 -11.53
N ALA A 29 -15.84 -1.83 -10.51
CA ALA A 29 -14.73 -2.80 -10.58
C ALA A 29 -14.99 -3.89 -11.65
N VAL A 30 -16.23 -4.39 -11.74
CA VAL A 30 -16.62 -5.33 -12.79
C VAL A 30 -16.57 -4.65 -14.15
N THR A 31 -17.11 -3.44 -14.28
CA THR A 31 -17.13 -2.68 -15.52
C THR A 31 -15.72 -2.44 -16.08
N ILE A 32 -14.76 -2.03 -15.24
CA ILE A 32 -13.39 -1.78 -15.71
C ILE A 32 -12.64 -3.09 -16.02
N GLU A 33 -12.92 -4.18 -15.29
CA GLU A 33 -12.38 -5.49 -15.67
C GLU A 33 -12.89 -5.93 -17.05
N ASP A 34 -14.18 -5.80 -17.31
CA ASP A 34 -14.80 -6.13 -18.60
C ASP A 34 -14.29 -5.23 -19.74
N ALA A 35 -14.01 -3.97 -19.42
CA ALA A 35 -13.43 -3.00 -20.35
C ALA A 35 -11.92 -3.24 -20.63
N GLY A 36 -11.30 -4.21 -19.96
CA GLY A 36 -9.92 -4.61 -20.23
C GLY A 36 -8.85 -3.85 -19.44
N TRP A 37 -9.21 -3.11 -18.40
CA TRP A 37 -8.25 -2.47 -17.51
C TRP A 37 -7.41 -3.49 -16.75
N ASP A 38 -6.17 -3.10 -16.39
CA ASP A 38 -5.19 -3.99 -15.76
C ASP A 38 -5.30 -4.01 -14.25
N SER A 39 -5.69 -2.89 -13.60
CA SER A 39 -5.72 -2.77 -12.14
C SER A 39 -6.75 -1.78 -11.62
N ILE A 40 -7.17 -1.97 -10.35
CA ILE A 40 -7.93 -1.01 -9.56
C ILE A 40 -7.16 -0.71 -8.27
N TRP A 41 -7.14 0.56 -7.85
CA TRP A 41 -6.37 1.03 -6.70
C TRP A 41 -7.24 1.81 -5.74
N PHE A 42 -7.15 1.51 -4.43
CA PHE A 42 -7.90 2.16 -3.37
C PHE A 42 -6.99 2.95 -2.45
N THR A 43 -7.48 4.10 -1.94
CA THR A 43 -6.82 4.88 -0.89
C THR A 43 -7.14 4.33 0.50
N GLU A 44 -6.34 4.72 1.51
CA GLU A 44 -6.67 4.57 2.92
C GLU A 44 -6.67 5.96 3.57
N HIS A 45 -7.86 6.41 4.01
CA HIS A 45 -8.02 7.65 4.75
C HIS A 45 -9.03 7.53 5.87
N HIS A 46 -8.78 8.23 6.98
CA HIS A 46 -9.56 8.12 8.19
C HIS A 46 -10.14 9.47 8.63
N PHE A 47 -11.28 9.41 9.31
CA PHE A 47 -11.92 10.59 9.94
C PHE A 47 -12.29 11.72 8.97
N GLY A 48 -12.50 11.39 7.70
CA GLY A 48 -12.83 12.32 6.61
C GLY A 48 -14.28 12.78 6.66
N HIS A 49 -14.67 13.58 7.66
CA HIS A 49 -16.05 14.08 7.81
C HIS A 49 -16.48 15.03 6.67
N GLU A 50 -15.57 15.51 5.87
CA GLU A 50 -15.83 16.26 4.65
C GLU A 50 -16.35 15.37 3.51
N GLY A 51 -16.05 14.08 3.59
CA GLY A 51 -16.47 13.08 2.61
C GLY A 51 -15.62 13.03 1.34
N PHE A 52 -14.44 13.66 1.30
CA PHE A 52 -13.59 13.61 0.11
C PHE A 52 -12.96 12.23 -0.10
N GLU A 53 -12.67 11.54 1.00
CA GLU A 53 -12.07 10.21 0.99
C GLU A 53 -12.67 9.41 2.16
N VAL A 54 -13.48 8.40 1.82
CA VAL A 54 -14.25 7.64 2.81
C VAL A 54 -13.93 6.14 2.79
N CYS A 55 -12.71 5.79 2.42
CA CYS A 55 -12.22 4.42 2.42
C CYS A 55 -11.22 4.23 3.58
N PRO A 56 -11.64 3.74 4.75
CA PRO A 56 -10.75 3.55 5.89
C PRO A 56 -9.92 2.27 5.84
N ASN A 57 -10.17 1.38 4.88
CA ASN A 57 -9.44 0.11 4.75
C ASN A 57 -9.44 -0.37 3.30
N ALA A 58 -8.35 -0.08 2.62
CA ALA A 58 -8.14 -0.47 1.22
C ALA A 58 -8.01 -2.00 1.04
N ILE A 59 -7.51 -2.73 2.05
CA ILE A 59 -7.37 -4.20 2.01
C ILE A 59 -8.75 -4.86 1.99
N MET A 60 -9.68 -4.39 2.83
CA MET A 60 -11.05 -4.91 2.84
C MET A 60 -11.77 -4.63 1.51
N MET A 61 -11.58 -3.45 0.91
CA MET A 61 -12.12 -3.14 -0.42
C MET A 61 -11.55 -4.09 -1.47
N CYS A 62 -10.23 -4.27 -1.51
CA CYS A 62 -9.59 -5.23 -2.39
C CYS A 62 -10.13 -6.66 -2.19
N THR A 63 -10.40 -7.05 -0.95
CA THR A 63 -10.95 -8.39 -0.63
C THR A 63 -12.35 -8.60 -1.20
N ASP A 64 -13.24 -7.60 -1.06
CA ASP A 64 -14.58 -7.66 -1.63
C ASP A 64 -14.54 -7.70 -3.17
N ILE A 65 -13.67 -6.91 -3.79
CA ILE A 65 -13.50 -6.91 -5.25
C ILE A 65 -12.82 -8.19 -5.75
N ALA A 66 -11.90 -8.78 -4.98
CA ALA A 66 -11.29 -10.08 -5.32
C ALA A 66 -12.31 -11.18 -5.56
N ALA A 67 -13.38 -11.19 -4.75
CA ALA A 67 -14.46 -12.18 -4.87
C ALA A 67 -15.40 -11.97 -6.09
N ARG A 68 -15.32 -10.82 -6.75
CA ARG A 68 -16.21 -10.40 -7.85
C ARG A 68 -15.52 -10.33 -9.21
N THR A 69 -14.22 -10.38 -9.21
CA THR A 69 -13.35 -10.22 -10.37
C THR A 69 -12.40 -11.41 -10.47
N SER A 70 -11.83 -11.64 -11.66
CA SER A 70 -10.96 -12.80 -11.89
C SER A 70 -9.57 -12.45 -12.43
N ARG A 71 -9.41 -11.26 -13.01
CA ARG A 71 -8.21 -10.87 -13.76
C ARG A 71 -7.57 -9.57 -13.23
N ILE A 72 -8.39 -8.57 -12.95
CA ILE A 72 -7.91 -7.23 -12.57
C ILE A 72 -7.04 -7.30 -11.31
N ARG A 73 -5.89 -6.62 -11.32
CA ARG A 73 -5.01 -6.52 -10.15
C ARG A 73 -5.58 -5.55 -9.13
N LEU A 74 -5.29 -5.81 -7.86
CA LEU A 74 -5.91 -5.16 -6.71
C LEU A 74 -4.84 -4.39 -5.93
N GLY A 75 -4.81 -3.08 -6.10
CA GLY A 75 -3.81 -2.20 -5.54
C GLY A 75 -4.32 -1.35 -4.38
N GLN A 76 -3.39 -0.92 -3.54
CA GLN A 76 -3.62 0.13 -2.58
C GLN A 76 -2.70 1.33 -2.92
N ALA A 77 -3.23 2.55 -2.87
CA ALA A 77 -2.44 3.74 -3.16
C ALA A 77 -2.81 4.91 -2.22
N ALA A 78 -2.44 4.74 -0.94
CA ALA A 78 -1.67 3.65 -0.35
C ALA A 78 -2.27 3.19 0.97
N ASN A 79 -1.83 2.02 1.49
CA ASN A 79 -1.97 1.75 2.92
C ASN A 79 -0.99 2.63 3.70
N ASN A 80 -1.46 3.32 4.72
CA ASN A 80 -0.62 4.14 5.60
C ASN A 80 0.03 3.25 6.67
N VAL A 81 1.08 2.50 6.27
CA VAL A 81 1.66 1.41 7.09
C VAL A 81 2.22 1.88 8.43
N THR A 82 2.46 3.17 8.61
CA THR A 82 2.83 3.77 9.90
C THR A 82 1.68 3.78 10.92
N PHE A 83 0.44 3.53 10.50
CA PHE A 83 -0.74 3.44 11.39
C PHE A 83 -1.07 2.00 11.75
N TRP A 84 -0.47 1.02 11.09
CA TRP A 84 -0.74 -0.40 11.27
C TRP A 84 0.22 -1.07 12.26
N ASN A 85 -0.26 -2.11 12.95
CA ASN A 85 0.66 -3.09 13.49
C ASN A 85 1.26 -3.87 12.31
N PRO A 86 2.59 -3.90 12.14
CA PRO A 86 3.22 -4.48 10.95
C PRO A 86 2.93 -5.97 10.77
N LEU A 87 2.79 -6.74 11.86
CA LEU A 87 2.49 -8.18 11.76
C LEU A 87 1.06 -8.41 11.29
N ARG A 88 0.09 -7.63 11.80
CA ARG A 88 -1.30 -7.71 11.33
C ARG A 88 -1.41 -7.33 9.85
N PHE A 89 -0.72 -6.28 9.45
CA PHE A 89 -0.69 -5.85 8.06
C PHE A 89 -0.17 -6.95 7.12
N VAL A 90 0.95 -7.60 7.47
CA VAL A 90 1.54 -8.64 6.61
C VAL A 90 0.68 -9.90 6.53
N GLU A 91 -0.04 -10.26 7.61
CA GLU A 91 -1.02 -11.35 7.62
C GLU A 91 -2.20 -11.03 6.70
N ASP A 92 -2.80 -9.84 6.83
CA ASP A 92 -3.96 -9.42 6.04
C ASP A 92 -3.62 -9.37 4.53
N ILE A 93 -2.45 -8.85 4.16
CA ILE A 93 -1.96 -8.86 2.76
C ILE A 93 -1.75 -10.29 2.26
N ALA A 94 -1.14 -11.17 3.06
CA ALA A 94 -0.90 -12.55 2.65
C ALA A 94 -2.22 -13.32 2.44
N VAL A 95 -3.20 -13.11 3.32
CA VAL A 95 -4.55 -13.69 3.15
C VAL A 95 -5.22 -13.16 1.87
N LEU A 96 -5.20 -11.84 1.65
CA LEU A 96 -5.73 -11.25 0.43
C LEU A 96 -5.03 -11.78 -0.83
N ASP A 97 -3.72 -12.00 -0.78
CA ASP A 97 -2.96 -12.53 -1.91
C ASP A 97 -3.43 -13.94 -2.29
N HIS A 98 -3.71 -14.80 -1.31
CA HIS A 98 -4.33 -16.10 -1.54
C HIS A 98 -5.78 -15.98 -2.06
N MET A 99 -6.61 -15.14 -1.43
CA MET A 99 -8.02 -14.95 -1.83
C MET A 99 -8.16 -14.39 -3.24
N SER A 100 -7.21 -13.58 -3.68
CA SER A 100 -7.18 -13.00 -5.02
C SER A 100 -6.43 -13.83 -6.06
N ASN A 101 -5.86 -14.97 -5.67
CA ASN A 101 -5.00 -15.80 -6.52
C ASN A 101 -3.80 -15.02 -7.10
N GLY A 102 -3.07 -14.30 -6.24
CA GLY A 102 -1.84 -13.60 -6.60
C GLY A 102 -2.02 -12.29 -7.39
N ARG A 103 -3.17 -11.61 -7.22
CA ARG A 103 -3.47 -10.35 -7.92
C ARG A 103 -3.16 -9.09 -7.12
N VAL A 104 -2.56 -9.20 -5.94
CA VAL A 104 -2.31 -8.05 -5.06
C VAL A 104 -1.12 -7.22 -5.53
N GLU A 105 -1.27 -5.90 -5.49
CA GLU A 105 -0.24 -4.88 -5.61
C GLU A 105 -0.22 -4.05 -4.33
N VAL A 106 0.85 -4.13 -3.55
CA VAL A 106 0.89 -3.53 -2.20
C VAL A 106 1.43 -2.11 -2.24
N GLY A 107 0.56 -1.13 -2.24
CA GLY A 107 0.95 0.27 -2.11
C GLY A 107 1.06 0.69 -0.64
N ILE A 108 2.13 1.40 -0.32
CA ILE A 108 2.48 1.85 1.02
C ILE A 108 2.73 3.34 1.09
N GLY A 109 2.32 3.95 2.19
CA GLY A 109 2.49 5.37 2.49
C GLY A 109 2.86 5.63 3.94
N ARG A 110 3.19 6.90 4.22
CA ARG A 110 3.56 7.36 5.57
C ARG A 110 2.45 8.17 6.27
N GLY A 111 1.29 8.28 5.62
CA GLY A 111 0.22 9.20 6.01
C GLY A 111 0.45 10.63 5.52
N VAL A 112 -0.64 11.37 5.34
CA VAL A 112 -0.64 12.76 4.85
C VAL A 112 -1.45 13.70 5.74
N TYR A 113 -2.36 13.19 6.57
CA TYR A 113 -3.22 14.02 7.42
C TYR A 113 -2.83 13.90 8.90
N GLY A 114 -2.49 15.03 9.52
CA GLY A 114 -2.11 15.08 10.94
C GLY A 114 -3.19 14.55 11.89
N ARG A 115 -4.47 14.68 11.53
CA ARG A 115 -5.59 14.12 12.31
C ARG A 115 -5.56 12.59 12.39
N GLU A 116 -5.07 11.91 11.33
CA GLU A 116 -4.93 10.45 11.29
C GLU A 116 -3.79 10.01 12.21
N ALA A 117 -2.60 10.57 12.03
CA ALA A 117 -1.44 10.28 12.87
C ALA A 117 -1.73 10.52 14.36
N SER A 118 -2.36 11.64 14.71
CA SER A 118 -2.67 11.99 16.10
C SER A 118 -3.59 10.98 16.80
N ASN A 119 -4.48 10.32 16.06
CA ASN A 119 -5.46 9.40 16.62
C ASN A 119 -5.06 7.93 16.48
N LEU A 120 -4.32 7.55 15.43
CA LEU A 120 -3.97 6.15 15.14
C LEU A 120 -2.58 5.77 15.65
N ASN A 121 -1.56 6.61 15.39
CA ASN A 121 -0.22 6.38 15.89
C ASN A 121 0.55 7.69 16.04
N LYS A 122 0.81 8.10 17.27
CA LYS A 122 1.55 9.35 17.58
C LYS A 122 3.00 9.34 17.14
N ASP A 123 3.61 8.16 16.96
CA ASP A 123 4.97 8.02 16.45
C ASP A 123 5.06 8.35 14.95
N ALA A 124 3.91 8.35 14.26
CA ALA A 124 3.76 8.78 12.87
C ALA A 124 3.48 10.28 12.70
N ASP A 125 3.72 11.12 13.71
CA ASP A 125 3.44 12.56 13.65
C ASP A 125 4.20 13.21 12.47
N LEU A 126 3.43 13.86 11.59
CA LEU A 126 3.95 14.53 10.40
C LEU A 126 4.81 15.76 10.72
N LYS A 127 4.77 16.26 11.96
CA LYS A 127 5.66 17.34 12.42
C LYS A 127 7.08 16.87 12.64
N ASP A 128 7.27 15.58 12.94
CA ASP A 128 8.59 14.93 13.02
C ASP A 128 8.79 13.98 11.81
N GLN A 129 9.08 14.57 10.66
CA GLN A 129 9.30 13.83 9.42
C GLN A 129 10.44 12.80 9.51
N ALA A 130 11.45 13.06 10.34
CA ALA A 130 12.57 12.14 10.51
C ALA A 130 12.16 10.89 11.30
N LYS A 131 11.39 11.05 12.38
CA LYS A 131 10.85 9.93 13.17
C LYS A 131 9.83 9.13 12.36
N ASN A 132 8.90 9.81 11.69
CA ASN A 132 7.91 9.18 10.81
C ASN A 132 8.60 8.35 9.72
N PHE A 133 9.70 8.84 9.14
CA PHE A 133 10.45 8.08 8.13
C PHE A 133 11.16 6.86 8.73
N ARG A 134 11.76 6.95 9.93
CA ARG A 134 12.39 5.78 10.58
C ARG A 134 11.35 4.70 10.91
N LEU A 135 10.19 5.11 11.44
CA LEU A 135 9.05 4.19 11.67
C LEU A 135 8.62 3.48 10.38
N PHE A 136 8.46 4.24 9.29
CA PHE A 136 8.11 3.69 7.99
C PHE A 136 9.18 2.70 7.48
N ALA A 137 10.45 3.06 7.55
CA ALA A 137 11.54 2.22 7.09
C ALA A 137 11.64 0.91 7.88
N GLU A 138 11.49 0.96 9.22
CA GLU A 138 11.46 -0.22 10.09
C GLU A 138 10.24 -1.11 9.78
N THR A 139 9.07 -0.50 9.57
CA THR A 139 7.87 -1.23 9.17
C THR A 139 8.07 -1.99 7.86
N VAL A 140 8.65 -1.35 6.84
CA VAL A 140 8.92 -1.98 5.53
C VAL A 140 9.95 -3.12 5.65
N GLU A 141 10.97 -2.95 6.47
CA GLU A 141 11.94 -4.01 6.75
C GLU A 141 11.25 -5.22 7.39
N LEU A 142 10.42 -5.01 8.40
CA LEU A 142 9.63 -6.07 9.05
C LEU A 142 8.69 -6.77 8.09
N MET A 143 7.98 -6.02 7.24
CA MET A 143 7.09 -6.59 6.23
C MET A 143 7.84 -7.58 5.34
N LYS A 144 8.98 -7.17 4.78
CA LYS A 144 9.79 -8.02 3.90
C LYS A 144 10.33 -9.26 4.63
N LYS A 145 10.85 -9.10 5.85
CA LYS A 145 11.29 -10.22 6.70
C LYS A 145 10.14 -11.21 6.95
N ALA A 146 8.98 -10.70 7.35
CA ALA A 146 7.81 -11.52 7.71
C ALA A 146 7.29 -12.34 6.52
N TRP A 147 7.32 -11.80 5.31
CA TRP A 147 6.87 -12.53 4.12
C TRP A 147 7.88 -13.55 3.59
N THR A 148 9.19 -13.32 3.81
CA THR A 148 10.25 -14.09 3.14
C THR A 148 10.96 -15.09 4.03
N GLN A 149 10.94 -14.90 5.36
CA GLN A 149 11.62 -15.77 6.32
C GLN A 149 10.61 -16.65 7.05
N ASP A 150 10.95 -17.93 7.29
CA ASP A 150 10.09 -18.87 8.01
C ASP A 150 9.87 -18.43 9.46
N PHE A 151 10.94 -17.98 10.10
CA PHE A 151 10.93 -17.47 11.48
C PHE A 151 11.67 -16.15 11.55
N ILE A 152 11.09 -15.18 12.25
CA ILE A 152 11.66 -13.86 12.44
C ILE A 152 11.84 -13.53 13.91
N SER A 153 12.89 -12.78 14.20
CA SER A 153 13.03 -11.95 15.40
C SER A 153 13.41 -10.54 14.95
N HIS A 154 13.02 -9.55 15.72
CA HIS A 154 13.30 -8.14 15.44
C HIS A 154 13.49 -7.37 16.73
N GLN A 155 14.49 -6.49 16.75
CA GLN A 155 14.74 -5.57 17.85
C GLN A 155 15.11 -4.22 17.24
N GLY A 156 14.10 -3.35 17.12
CA GLY A 156 14.21 -2.06 16.47
C GLY A 156 13.91 -0.89 17.40
N GLU A 157 13.78 0.30 16.82
CA GLU A 157 13.43 1.53 17.55
C GLU A 157 11.95 1.52 17.97
N PHE A 158 11.07 0.96 17.13
CA PHE A 158 9.61 1.00 17.33
C PHE A 158 9.00 -0.36 17.63
N PHE A 159 9.62 -1.45 17.19
CA PHE A 159 9.05 -2.79 17.32
C PHE A 159 10.05 -3.79 17.90
N THR A 160 9.56 -4.68 18.76
CA THR A 160 10.31 -5.83 19.26
C THR A 160 9.49 -7.10 19.05
N TYR A 161 10.08 -8.10 18.36
CA TYR A 161 9.51 -9.43 18.09
C TYR A 161 10.62 -10.48 18.03
N SER A 162 10.51 -11.65 18.66
CA SER A 162 9.52 -12.10 19.64
C SER A 162 9.60 -11.26 20.90
N GLU A 163 8.48 -11.21 21.68
CA GLU A 163 8.49 -10.57 23.00
C GLU A 163 9.42 -11.33 23.94
N PRO A 164 10.43 -10.69 24.56
CA PRO A 164 11.36 -11.36 25.46
C PRO A 164 10.64 -11.99 26.67
N GLY A 165 11.06 -13.19 27.03
CA GLY A 165 10.48 -13.92 28.17
C GLY A 165 9.14 -14.59 27.87
N LEU A 166 8.68 -14.64 26.63
CA LEU A 166 7.46 -15.36 26.24
C LEU A 166 7.66 -16.87 26.34
N ILE A 167 7.14 -17.47 27.39
CA ILE A 167 7.19 -18.92 27.62
C ILE A 167 5.97 -19.59 26.99
N TRP A 168 6.21 -20.61 26.16
CA TRP A 168 5.17 -21.39 25.50
C TRP A 168 5.35 -22.87 25.71
N SER A 169 4.44 -23.49 26.44
CA SER A 169 4.55 -24.91 26.85
C SER A 169 3.36 -25.77 26.42
N HIS A 170 2.64 -25.36 25.36
CA HIS A 170 1.50 -26.13 24.84
C HIS A 170 1.96 -27.55 24.43
N PRO A 171 1.27 -28.64 24.84
CA PRO A 171 1.71 -30.01 24.60
C PRO A 171 1.84 -30.37 23.11
N ASP A 172 0.97 -29.81 22.25
CA ASP A 172 0.98 -30.06 20.82
C ASP A 172 1.89 -29.07 20.04
N SER A 173 2.59 -28.16 20.74
CA SER A 173 3.52 -27.25 20.08
C SER A 173 4.78 -27.99 19.67
N PRO A 174 5.18 -27.92 18.39
CA PRO A 174 6.47 -28.47 17.97
C PRO A 174 7.60 -27.78 18.72
N LYS A 175 8.60 -28.58 19.14
CA LYS A 175 9.79 -28.08 19.81
C LYS A 175 10.96 -28.06 18.85
N SER A 176 11.58 -26.90 18.67
CA SER A 176 12.73 -26.74 17.77
C SER A 176 13.62 -25.59 18.23
N GLU A 177 14.91 -25.81 18.26
CA GLU A 177 15.92 -24.76 18.49
C GLU A 177 15.90 -23.66 17.42
N THR A 178 15.20 -23.88 16.30
CA THR A 178 15.06 -22.89 15.24
C THR A 178 14.32 -21.63 15.71
N PHE A 179 13.38 -21.77 16.65
CA PHE A 179 12.52 -20.66 17.08
C PHE A 179 12.32 -20.56 18.60
N MET A 180 12.79 -21.55 19.39
CA MET A 180 12.61 -21.52 20.83
C MET A 180 13.85 -22.05 21.57
N ASN A 181 14.01 -21.60 22.81
CA ASN A 181 14.96 -22.17 23.74
C ASN A 181 14.37 -23.43 24.38
N LEU A 182 14.91 -24.60 24.07
CA LEU A 182 14.37 -25.89 24.56
C LEU A 182 14.53 -26.12 26.07
N LYS A 183 15.39 -25.37 26.75
CA LYS A 183 15.59 -25.48 28.21
C LYS A 183 14.55 -24.69 28.98
N THR A 184 14.19 -23.51 28.49
CA THR A 184 13.26 -22.58 29.14
C THR A 184 11.85 -22.63 28.56
N ASN A 185 11.67 -23.21 27.36
CA ASN A 185 10.49 -23.10 26.51
C ASN A 185 10.16 -21.63 26.09
N GLU A 186 11.14 -20.76 26.09
CA GLU A 186 11.00 -19.39 25.62
C GLU A 186 10.96 -19.35 24.10
N ILE A 187 9.98 -18.62 23.54
CA ILE A 187 9.87 -18.36 22.10
C ILE A 187 10.81 -17.22 21.74
N GLU A 188 11.86 -17.52 21.00
CA GLU A 188 12.86 -16.55 20.56
C GLU A 188 12.56 -15.97 19.17
N LYS A 189 11.77 -16.68 18.36
CA LYS A 189 11.32 -16.23 17.03
C LYS A 189 9.87 -16.61 16.78
N ILE A 190 9.18 -15.79 16.00
CA ILE A 190 7.80 -16.04 15.58
C ILE A 190 7.72 -16.34 14.10
N SER A 191 6.73 -17.13 13.69
CA SER A 191 6.41 -17.39 12.29
C SER A 191 5.12 -16.66 11.92
N ILE A 192 5.14 -15.93 10.82
CA ILE A 192 3.96 -15.25 10.29
C ILE A 192 3.35 -16.13 9.19
N LEU A 193 2.07 -16.45 9.35
CA LEU A 193 1.34 -17.34 8.45
C LEU A 193 -0.04 -16.74 8.09
N PRO A 194 -0.51 -16.95 6.84
CA PRO A 194 0.19 -17.63 5.77
C PRO A 194 1.33 -16.80 5.18
N LYS A 195 2.23 -17.43 4.40
CA LYS A 195 3.14 -16.69 3.53
C LYS A 195 2.38 -16.28 2.26
N PRO A 196 2.71 -15.14 1.62
CA PRO A 196 2.06 -14.75 0.37
C PRO A 196 2.20 -15.81 -0.73
N LEU A 197 1.22 -15.86 -1.60
CA LEU A 197 1.24 -16.72 -2.80
C LEU A 197 2.31 -16.23 -3.78
N GLN A 198 2.38 -14.92 -4.01
CA GLN A 198 3.40 -14.29 -4.86
C GLN A 198 4.80 -14.37 -4.21
N LYS A 199 5.85 -14.60 -5.01
CA LYS A 199 7.22 -14.75 -4.53
C LYS A 199 8.15 -13.67 -5.10
N PRO A 200 9.07 -13.12 -4.29
CA PRO A 200 9.29 -13.40 -2.85
C PRO A 200 8.16 -12.84 -1.97
N HIS A 201 7.40 -11.88 -2.44
CA HIS A 201 6.22 -11.25 -1.86
C HIS A 201 5.47 -10.47 -2.96
N PRO A 202 4.24 -9.99 -2.74
CA PRO A 202 3.55 -9.10 -3.69
C PRO A 202 4.41 -7.87 -4.00
N GLN A 203 4.28 -7.34 -5.22
CA GLN A 203 5.01 -6.14 -5.63
C GLN A 203 4.66 -4.97 -4.71
N LEU A 204 5.71 -4.32 -4.18
CA LEU A 204 5.57 -3.11 -3.37
C LEU A 204 5.58 -1.85 -4.24
N TRP A 205 4.72 -0.91 -3.88
CA TRP A 205 4.60 0.41 -4.47
C TRP A 205 4.61 1.48 -3.37
N GLN A 206 5.32 2.57 -3.56
CA GLN A 206 5.30 3.69 -2.62
C GLN A 206 4.74 4.94 -3.30
N VAL A 207 3.77 5.59 -2.67
CA VAL A 207 3.35 6.94 -3.06
C VAL A 207 4.45 7.92 -2.67
N VAL A 208 4.99 8.65 -3.66
CA VAL A 208 6.16 9.51 -3.47
C VAL A 208 5.96 10.89 -4.06
N ASP A 209 6.52 11.91 -3.39
CA ASP A 209 6.57 13.29 -3.89
C ASP A 209 7.97 13.92 -3.82
N SER A 210 8.81 13.54 -2.85
CA SER A 210 10.16 14.07 -2.67
C SER A 210 11.22 13.22 -3.37
N THR A 211 12.32 13.87 -3.79
CA THR A 211 13.50 13.19 -4.36
C THR A 211 14.04 12.09 -3.46
N SER A 212 14.17 12.35 -2.16
CA SER A 212 14.68 11.38 -1.20
C SER A 212 13.79 10.13 -1.07
N SER A 213 12.46 10.29 -1.14
CA SER A 213 11.54 9.16 -1.13
C SER A 213 11.62 8.33 -2.42
N ILE A 214 11.83 8.97 -3.56
CA ILE A 214 12.02 8.31 -4.85
C ILE A 214 13.30 7.47 -4.85
N GLU A 215 14.42 8.06 -4.42
CA GLU A 215 15.70 7.35 -4.33
C GLU A 215 15.64 6.19 -3.33
N TRP A 216 15.02 6.40 -2.18
CA TRP A 216 14.86 5.36 -1.18
C TRP A 216 14.02 4.19 -1.69
N ALA A 217 12.90 4.45 -2.34
CA ALA A 217 12.06 3.41 -2.95
C ALA A 217 12.85 2.59 -3.98
N ALA A 218 13.55 3.27 -4.89
CA ALA A 218 14.37 2.64 -5.93
C ALA A 218 15.45 1.71 -5.35
N LYS A 219 16.14 2.16 -4.29
CA LYS A 219 17.19 1.40 -3.60
C LYS A 219 16.66 0.22 -2.77
N ASN A 220 15.37 0.23 -2.45
CA ASN A 220 14.72 -0.81 -1.66
C ASN A 220 13.82 -1.75 -2.47
N ASP A 221 13.97 -1.82 -3.79
CA ASP A 221 13.16 -2.68 -4.68
C ASP A 221 11.65 -2.40 -4.60
N ILE A 222 11.30 -1.11 -4.49
CA ILE A 222 9.92 -0.64 -4.39
C ILE A 222 9.62 0.22 -5.60
N ASN A 223 8.54 -0.09 -6.31
CA ASN A 223 8.00 0.72 -7.38
C ASN A 223 7.39 2.01 -6.82
N VAL A 224 7.18 3.02 -7.65
CA VAL A 224 6.68 4.31 -7.20
C VAL A 224 5.39 4.72 -7.89
N ILE A 225 4.51 5.38 -7.13
CA ILE A 225 3.29 6.03 -7.62
C ILE A 225 3.48 7.52 -7.43
N MET A 226 3.34 8.30 -8.52
CA MET A 226 3.50 9.75 -8.52
C MET A 226 2.17 10.43 -8.79
N TRP A 227 1.83 11.38 -7.92
CA TRP A 227 0.59 12.15 -8.01
C TRP A 227 0.83 13.47 -8.77
N ILE A 228 0.04 13.70 -9.79
CA ILE A 228 -0.13 14.95 -10.58
C ILE A 228 1.10 15.90 -10.68
N PRO A 229 2.35 15.50 -10.90
CA PRO A 229 3.43 16.45 -11.15
C PRO A 229 3.34 17.03 -12.57
N THR A 230 3.90 18.24 -12.75
CA THR A 230 4.04 18.81 -14.10
C THR A 230 4.95 17.93 -14.96
N VAL A 231 4.79 17.97 -16.29
CA VAL A 231 5.60 17.18 -17.22
C VAL A 231 7.10 17.39 -17.02
N LYS A 232 7.54 18.63 -16.77
CA LYS A 232 8.94 18.96 -16.51
C LYS A 232 9.45 18.30 -15.21
N THR A 233 8.67 18.39 -14.15
CA THR A 233 8.99 17.77 -12.85
C THR A 233 8.98 16.25 -12.97
N LEU A 234 8.02 15.71 -13.71
CA LEU A 234 7.86 14.28 -13.93
C LEU A 234 9.09 13.66 -14.59
N LYS A 235 9.57 14.25 -15.69
CA LYS A 235 10.77 13.76 -16.38
C LYS A 235 11.96 13.65 -15.42
N LYS A 236 12.21 14.68 -14.63
CA LYS A 236 13.29 14.68 -13.64
C LYS A 236 13.10 13.58 -12.58
N ARG A 237 11.87 13.37 -12.09
CA ARG A 237 11.56 12.32 -11.10
C ARG A 237 11.76 10.91 -11.69
N PHE A 238 11.41 10.71 -12.95
CA PHE A 238 11.65 9.44 -13.65
C PHE A 238 13.14 9.15 -13.79
N GLU A 239 13.94 10.16 -14.13
CA GLU A 239 15.40 10.05 -14.24
C GLU A 239 16.01 9.68 -12.87
N ILE A 240 15.60 10.34 -11.78
CA ILE A 240 16.06 10.04 -10.42
C ILE A 240 15.77 8.58 -10.04
N TYR A 241 14.53 8.11 -10.27
CA TYR A 241 14.17 6.73 -9.97
C TYR A 241 14.96 5.74 -10.80
N ARG A 242 15.04 5.94 -12.12
CA ARG A 242 15.81 5.10 -13.05
C ARG A 242 17.27 4.98 -12.62
N ASP A 243 17.91 6.11 -12.34
CA ASP A 243 19.35 6.16 -12.02
C ASP A 243 19.64 5.44 -10.69
N ALA A 244 18.87 5.71 -9.64
CA ALA A 244 18.98 5.03 -8.36
C ALA A 244 18.68 3.52 -8.46
N ARG A 245 17.71 3.14 -9.30
CA ARG A 245 17.35 1.73 -9.53
C ARG A 245 18.43 1.02 -10.35
N SER A 246 18.99 1.69 -11.36
CA SER A 246 20.09 1.14 -12.17
C SER A 246 21.34 0.90 -11.33
N GLU A 247 21.69 1.85 -10.47
CA GLU A 247 22.80 1.70 -9.51
C GLU A 247 22.57 0.47 -8.60
N LYS A 248 21.37 0.33 -8.04
CA LYS A 248 21.01 -0.79 -7.14
C LYS A 248 21.12 -2.15 -7.83
N LEU A 249 20.64 -2.24 -9.08
CA LEU A 249 20.57 -3.51 -9.82
C LEU A 249 21.85 -3.84 -10.60
N GLY A 250 22.79 -2.89 -10.74
CA GLY A 250 23.98 -3.05 -11.56
C GLY A 250 23.68 -3.24 -13.06
N ARG A 251 22.52 -2.77 -13.53
CA ARG A 251 22.09 -2.79 -14.94
C ARG A 251 21.35 -1.52 -15.31
N GLU A 252 21.32 -1.20 -16.59
CA GLU A 252 20.48 -0.12 -17.07
C GLU A 252 18.98 -0.48 -16.91
N VAL A 253 18.21 0.43 -16.31
CA VAL A 253 16.76 0.34 -16.15
C VAL A 253 16.10 1.29 -17.15
N PRO A 254 15.14 0.83 -17.96
CA PRO A 254 14.39 1.69 -18.88
C PRO A 254 13.68 2.83 -18.18
N LEU A 255 13.59 3.99 -18.81
CA LEU A 255 12.85 5.13 -18.27
C LEU A 255 11.35 4.78 -18.16
N GLY A 256 10.80 4.86 -16.96
CA GLY A 256 9.41 4.54 -16.67
C GLY A 256 9.18 3.12 -16.12
N GLU A 257 10.16 2.22 -16.16
CA GLU A 257 10.06 0.90 -15.50
C GLU A 257 9.88 1.10 -13.99
N GLY A 258 8.84 0.45 -13.39
CA GLY A 258 8.55 0.56 -11.96
C GLY A 258 7.92 1.89 -11.54
N ILE A 259 7.38 2.67 -12.47
CA ILE A 259 6.75 3.96 -12.19
C ILE A 259 5.28 3.93 -12.63
N SER A 260 4.39 4.27 -11.72
CA SER A 260 2.99 4.56 -11.99
C SER A 260 2.71 6.05 -11.82
N LEU A 261 1.76 6.55 -12.61
CA LEU A 261 1.39 7.95 -12.65
C LEU A 261 -0.11 8.11 -12.51
N VAL A 262 -0.55 8.85 -11.49
CA VAL A 262 -1.96 9.20 -11.32
C VAL A 262 -2.27 10.47 -12.12
N ARG A 263 -3.37 10.43 -12.89
CA ARG A 263 -3.92 11.55 -13.65
C ARG A 263 -5.43 11.56 -13.57
N ASP A 264 -5.98 12.73 -13.30
CA ASP A 264 -7.41 12.95 -13.45
C ASP A 264 -7.77 12.94 -14.94
N MET A 265 -8.88 12.29 -15.25
CA MET A 265 -9.37 12.19 -16.61
C MET A 265 -10.89 12.32 -16.61
N PHE A 266 -11.41 13.06 -17.59
CA PHE A 266 -12.83 13.15 -17.88
C PHE A 266 -13.06 12.90 -19.36
N CYS A 267 -14.00 11.98 -19.67
CA CYS A 267 -14.36 11.64 -21.06
C CYS A 267 -15.74 12.23 -21.39
N ALA A 268 -15.85 12.84 -22.54
CA ALA A 268 -17.08 13.33 -23.13
C ALA A 268 -17.03 13.13 -24.66
N GLU A 269 -18.13 13.42 -25.36
CA GLU A 269 -18.20 13.28 -26.83
C GLU A 269 -17.26 14.23 -27.58
N ASN A 270 -16.96 15.38 -26.97
CA ASN A 270 -16.04 16.38 -27.52
C ASN A 270 -15.33 17.16 -26.40
N MET A 271 -14.31 17.95 -26.76
CA MET A 271 -13.48 18.71 -25.84
C MET A 271 -14.25 19.81 -25.09
N GLU A 272 -15.21 20.48 -25.74
CA GLU A 272 -16.02 21.53 -25.14
C GLU A 272 -16.87 20.97 -23.99
N ASP A 273 -17.52 19.84 -24.22
CA ASP A 273 -18.28 19.14 -23.19
C ASP A 273 -17.39 18.60 -22.08
N ALA A 274 -16.22 18.08 -22.39
CA ALA A 274 -15.27 17.61 -21.40
C ALA A 274 -14.83 18.76 -20.46
N GLN A 275 -14.53 19.93 -21.01
CA GLN A 275 -14.16 21.11 -20.21
C GLN A 275 -15.33 21.65 -19.39
N ARG A 276 -16.51 21.71 -19.97
CA ARG A 276 -17.73 22.22 -19.31
C ARG A 276 -18.18 21.32 -18.17
N LEU A 277 -18.16 20.00 -18.37
CA LEU A 277 -18.67 19.03 -17.40
C LEU A 277 -17.63 18.60 -16.34
N GLY A 278 -16.36 18.50 -16.73
CA GLY A 278 -15.30 17.99 -15.88
C GLY A 278 -14.44 19.07 -15.21
N GLY A 279 -14.34 20.27 -15.82
CA GLY A 279 -13.39 21.29 -15.38
C GLY A 279 -13.57 21.77 -13.95
N ASP A 280 -14.80 22.06 -13.54
CA ASP A 280 -15.09 22.51 -12.16
C ASP A 280 -14.85 21.42 -11.10
N GLY A 281 -15.04 20.17 -11.48
CA GLY A 281 -14.80 19.03 -10.58
C GLY A 281 -13.32 18.88 -10.23
N ILE A 282 -12.45 18.99 -11.22
CA ILE A 282 -10.99 18.93 -11.03
C ILE A 282 -10.50 20.08 -10.14
N LEU A 283 -10.97 21.31 -10.42
CA LEU A 283 -10.58 22.50 -9.64
C LEU A 283 -11.04 22.47 -8.18
N LYS A 284 -12.13 21.78 -7.87
CA LYS A 284 -12.62 21.65 -6.49
C LYS A 284 -11.84 20.62 -5.69
N TYR A 285 -11.18 19.70 -6.36
CA TYR A 285 -10.40 18.64 -5.73
C TYR A 285 -8.93 19.06 -5.47
N LEU A 286 -8.38 19.96 -6.27
CA LEU A 286 -7.03 20.53 -6.13
C LEU A 286 -6.99 21.69 -5.13
#